data_66b57230ae7a75cc2e58e0d3b0afcf0a
#
_entry.id   66b57230ae7a75cc2e58e0d3b0afcf0a
#
_cell.length_a   1.000
_cell.length_b   1.000
_cell.length_c   1.000
_cell.angle_alpha   90.00
_cell.angle_beta   90.00
_cell.angle_gamma   90.00
#
_symmetry.space_group_name_H-M   'P 1'
#
loop_
_entity.id
_entity.type
_entity.pdbx_description
1 polymer ?
#
loop_
_entity_poly.entity_id
_entity_poly.type
_entity_poly.pdbx_seq_one_letter_code
_entity_poly.pdbx_strand_id
1 'polypeptide(L)'
;TDEGFIDYANRIIVCRGTAEIEAKTPVDNSLKLVEKNLKIAKAEARTTARLNLIELMKQVNFDGRLVGELMEEEPLIESRLEGLIGSAYQQGEIEYLEGEKVAIALAVKMSGLSEILTDIDGYKSDSMTPAYLMTSAAVPKSQRISGIVIDAREHAVDPSMSPEVIDM
;
A
#
# COMPACT_ATOMS: atom_id res chain seq x y z
N THR A 1 9.97 5.67 4.82
CA THR A 1 11.14 6.05 3.97
C THR A 1 10.85 7.39 3.32
N ASP A 2 11.87 8.12 2.87
CA ASP A 2 11.71 9.40 2.14
C ASP A 2 10.90 9.25 0.84
N GLU A 3 10.72 8.02 0.37
CA GLU A 3 10.06 7.67 -0.88
C GLU A 3 8.61 7.19 -0.71
N GLY A 4 8.16 6.90 0.51
CA GLY A 4 6.79 6.45 0.73
C GLY A 4 6.43 6.17 2.19
N PHE A 5 5.12 6.01 2.44
CA PHE A 5 4.58 5.72 3.77
C PHE A 5 3.30 4.86 3.68
N ILE A 6 3.02 4.19 4.77
CA ILE A 6 1.79 3.42 4.98
C ILE A 6 0.90 4.22 5.94
N ASP A 7 -0.29 4.59 5.47
CA ASP A 7 -1.30 5.29 6.27
C ASP A 7 -2.39 4.30 6.67
N TYR A 8 -2.24 3.74 7.86
CA TYR A 8 -3.22 2.80 8.42
C TYR A 8 -4.56 3.48 8.75
N ALA A 9 -4.56 4.78 9.06
CA ALA A 9 -5.79 5.52 9.38
C ALA A 9 -6.66 5.70 8.14
N ASN A 10 -6.08 6.09 7.02
CA ASN A 10 -6.76 6.26 5.73
C ASN A 10 -6.76 4.97 4.88
N ARG A 11 -6.08 3.93 5.35
CA ARG A 11 -5.95 2.62 4.67
C ARG A 11 -5.40 2.73 3.26
N ILE A 12 -4.33 3.49 3.09
CA ILE A 12 -3.63 3.67 1.82
C ILE A 12 -2.12 3.47 2.00
N ILE A 13 -1.49 3.01 0.94
CA ILE A 13 -0.03 2.93 0.81
C ILE A 13 0.34 3.92 -0.28
N VAL A 14 1.24 4.85 0.01
CA VAL A 14 1.64 5.93 -0.89
C VAL A 14 3.13 5.86 -1.13
N CYS A 15 3.55 5.90 -2.40
CA CYS A 15 4.95 6.06 -2.77
C CYS A 15 5.14 7.16 -3.80
N ARG A 16 6.27 7.81 -3.71
CA ARG A 16 6.72 8.86 -4.59
C ARG A 16 7.79 8.31 -5.53
N GLY A 17 7.71 8.66 -6.79
CA GLY A 17 8.76 8.43 -7.76
C GLY A 17 9.21 9.74 -8.37
N THR A 18 10.50 9.85 -8.65
CA THR A 18 11.12 11.01 -9.27
C THR A 18 11.79 10.61 -10.57
N ALA A 19 11.87 11.54 -11.51
CA ALA A 19 12.64 11.40 -12.74
C ALA A 19 13.20 12.75 -13.19
N GLU A 20 14.30 12.73 -13.93
CA GLU A 20 14.94 13.91 -14.48
C GLU A 20 14.28 14.29 -15.82
N ILE A 21 14.08 15.59 -16.04
CA ILE A 21 13.63 16.12 -17.31
C ILE A 21 14.89 16.34 -18.16
N GLU A 22 15.14 15.50 -19.16
CA GLU A 22 16.29 15.66 -20.03
C GLU A 22 16.29 17.03 -20.70
N ALA A 23 17.18 17.92 -20.26
CA ALA A 23 17.51 19.15 -20.94
C ALA A 23 18.45 18.83 -22.11
N LYS A 24 17.92 18.56 -23.29
CA LYS A 24 18.79 18.48 -24.47
C LYS A 24 19.21 19.88 -24.91
N THR A 25 20.55 20.06 -24.94
CA THR A 25 21.36 21.11 -25.54
C THR A 25 20.65 22.34 -26.13
N PRO A 26 21.19 23.55 -25.94
CA PRO A 26 20.54 24.84 -26.20
C PRO A 26 20.22 25.15 -27.69
N VAL A 27 20.43 24.22 -28.59
CA VAL A 27 20.28 24.44 -30.05
C VAL A 27 18.85 24.17 -30.54
N ASP A 28 18.01 23.46 -29.79
CA ASP A 28 16.65 23.12 -30.25
C ASP A 28 15.61 23.22 -29.11
N ASN A 29 15.38 24.47 -28.65
CA ASN A 29 14.31 24.80 -27.69
C ASN A 29 12.93 24.86 -28.37
N SER A 30 12.58 23.90 -29.22
CA SER A 30 11.22 23.82 -29.70
C SER A 30 10.30 23.40 -28.55
N LEU A 31 9.22 24.13 -28.32
CA LEU A 31 8.19 23.81 -27.30
C LEU A 31 7.76 22.34 -27.37
N LYS A 32 7.70 21.75 -28.56
CA LYS A 32 7.39 20.35 -28.80
C LYS A 32 8.39 19.37 -28.15
N LEU A 33 9.68 19.73 -28.12
CA LEU A 33 10.72 18.90 -27.52
C LEU A 33 10.62 18.96 -26.00
N VAL A 34 10.40 20.15 -25.44
CA VAL A 34 10.19 20.34 -23.99
C VAL A 34 8.97 19.53 -23.50
N GLU A 35 7.85 19.64 -24.21
CA GLU A 35 6.64 18.87 -23.89
C GLU A 35 6.87 17.35 -23.97
N LYS A 36 7.61 16.89 -24.98
CA LYS A 36 7.96 15.48 -25.14
C LYS A 36 8.83 14.99 -23.98
N ASN A 37 9.88 15.72 -23.63
CA ASN A 37 10.78 15.35 -22.52
C ASN A 37 10.06 15.35 -21.18
N LEU A 38 9.19 16.33 -20.95
CA LEU A 38 8.35 16.36 -19.76
C LEU A 38 7.38 15.15 -19.69
N LYS A 39 6.81 14.73 -20.81
CA LYS A 39 5.93 13.56 -20.88
C LYS A 39 6.70 12.28 -20.56
N ILE A 40 7.93 12.16 -21.06
CA ILE A 40 8.82 11.02 -20.76
C ILE A 40 9.15 11.00 -19.28
N ALA A 41 9.65 12.10 -18.71
CA ALA A 41 9.99 12.20 -17.29
C ALA A 41 8.79 11.87 -16.37
N LYS A 42 7.59 12.32 -16.72
CA LYS A 42 6.37 11.95 -15.98
C LYS A 42 6.07 10.45 -16.05
N ALA A 43 6.32 9.80 -17.17
CA ALA A 43 6.13 8.36 -17.32
C ALA A 43 7.17 7.59 -16.50
N GLU A 44 8.42 8.01 -16.50
CA GLU A 44 9.51 7.45 -15.71
C GLU A 44 9.26 7.63 -14.21
N ALA A 45 8.86 8.83 -13.76
CA ALA A 45 8.50 9.08 -12.36
C ALA A 45 7.36 8.16 -11.89
N ARG A 46 6.34 7.91 -12.72
CA ARG A 46 5.29 6.93 -12.40
C ARG A 46 5.81 5.51 -12.30
N THR A 47 6.73 5.12 -13.17
CA THR A 47 7.35 3.79 -13.12
C THR A 47 8.15 3.63 -11.84
N THR A 48 8.96 4.62 -11.48
CA THR A 48 9.72 4.64 -10.23
C THR A 48 8.78 4.55 -9.01
N ALA A 49 7.69 5.34 -9.00
CA ALA A 49 6.69 5.27 -7.92
C ALA A 49 6.06 3.89 -7.79
N ARG A 50 5.80 3.17 -8.89
CA ARG A 50 5.29 1.80 -8.86
C ARG A 50 6.29 0.80 -8.28
N LEU A 51 7.57 0.91 -8.66
CA LEU A 51 8.62 0.08 -8.08
C LEU A 51 8.75 0.31 -6.58
N ASN A 52 8.74 1.56 -6.15
CA ASN A 52 8.77 1.92 -4.74
C ASN A 52 7.54 1.40 -3.98
N LEU A 53 6.35 1.37 -4.62
CA LEU A 53 5.14 0.77 -4.04
C LEU A 53 5.34 -0.73 -3.80
N ILE A 54 5.93 -1.48 -4.74
CA ILE A 54 6.22 -2.91 -4.58
C ILE A 54 7.11 -3.11 -3.36
N GLU A 55 8.22 -2.38 -3.28
CA GLU A 55 9.19 -2.52 -2.19
C GLU A 55 8.59 -2.13 -0.82
N LEU A 56 7.73 -1.12 -0.79
CA LEU A 56 7.05 -0.75 0.45
C LEU A 56 5.98 -1.78 0.85
N MET A 57 5.25 -2.35 -0.12
CA MET A 57 4.26 -3.38 0.14
C MET A 57 4.87 -4.66 0.71
N LYS A 58 6.08 -5.04 0.29
CA LYS A 58 6.81 -6.18 0.87
C LYS A 58 7.07 -6.01 2.37
N GLN A 59 7.15 -4.77 2.86
CA GLN A 59 7.41 -4.43 4.25
C GLN A 59 6.12 -4.35 5.10
N VAL A 60 4.95 -4.49 4.48
CA VAL A 60 3.68 -4.50 5.21
C VAL A 60 3.57 -5.77 6.04
N ASN A 61 3.25 -5.60 7.32
CA ASN A 61 2.93 -6.73 8.19
C ASN A 61 1.47 -7.13 7.98
N PHE A 62 1.26 -8.40 7.64
CA PHE A 62 -0.06 -9.01 7.51
C PHE A 62 -0.07 -10.25 8.39
N ASP A 63 -0.89 -10.23 9.45
CA ASP A 63 -1.05 -11.36 10.37
C ASP A 63 0.29 -11.89 10.96
N GLY A 64 1.14 -10.94 11.39
CA GLY A 64 2.43 -11.26 12.03
C GLY A 64 3.56 -11.65 11.07
N ARG A 65 3.32 -11.69 9.75
CA ARG A 65 4.33 -11.97 8.72
C ARG A 65 4.40 -10.81 7.71
N LEU A 66 5.56 -10.64 7.11
CA LEU A 66 5.74 -9.64 6.05
C LEU A 66 5.14 -10.15 4.73
N VAL A 67 4.52 -9.25 3.97
CA VAL A 67 4.00 -9.57 2.64
C VAL A 67 5.11 -10.12 1.72
N GLY A 68 6.35 -9.62 1.88
CA GLY A 68 7.51 -10.13 1.13
C GLY A 68 7.78 -11.61 1.39
N GLU A 69 7.65 -12.08 2.63
CA GLU A 69 7.80 -13.50 3.00
C GLU A 69 6.69 -14.34 2.37
N LEU A 70 5.45 -13.82 2.39
CA LEU A 70 4.32 -14.49 1.75
C LEU A 70 4.48 -14.61 0.23
N MET A 71 5.10 -13.62 -0.43
CA MET A 71 5.40 -13.66 -1.86
C MET A 71 6.44 -14.74 -2.22
N GLU A 72 7.41 -15.00 -1.34
CA GLU A 72 8.39 -16.08 -1.55
C GLU A 72 7.75 -17.46 -1.45
N GLU A 73 6.77 -17.63 -0.57
CA GLU A 73 6.05 -18.89 -0.40
C GLU A 73 5.01 -19.14 -1.51
N GLU A 74 4.33 -18.08 -1.96
CA GLU A 74 3.23 -18.17 -2.93
C GLU A 74 3.42 -17.16 -4.09
N PRO A 75 3.97 -17.61 -5.23
CA PRO A 75 4.23 -16.75 -6.39
C PRO A 75 2.99 -16.08 -6.98
N LEU A 76 1.79 -16.59 -6.70
CA LEU A 76 0.55 -15.99 -7.16
C LEU A 76 0.30 -14.62 -6.52
N ILE A 77 0.83 -14.39 -5.30
CA ILE A 77 0.75 -13.09 -4.61
C ILE A 77 1.45 -12.03 -5.45
N GLU A 78 2.66 -12.30 -5.92
CA GLU A 78 3.44 -11.36 -6.73
C GLU A 78 2.67 -10.90 -7.97
N SER A 79 2.13 -11.84 -8.74
CA SER A 79 1.37 -11.53 -9.95
C SER A 79 0.11 -10.68 -9.67
N ARG A 80 -0.59 -10.97 -8.56
CA ARG A 80 -1.77 -10.19 -8.16
C ARG A 80 -1.41 -8.81 -7.66
N LEU A 81 -0.28 -8.66 -6.93
CA LEU A 81 0.25 -7.36 -6.51
C LEU A 81 0.64 -6.48 -7.69
N GLU A 82 1.26 -7.04 -8.73
CA GLU A 82 1.53 -6.30 -9.96
C GLU A 82 0.24 -5.76 -10.59
N GLY A 83 -0.84 -6.55 -10.60
CA GLY A 83 -2.16 -6.10 -11.04
C GLY A 83 -2.72 -4.95 -10.19
N LEU A 84 -2.60 -5.04 -8.86
CA LEU A 84 -3.01 -3.99 -7.93
C LEU A 84 -2.23 -2.69 -8.17
N ILE A 85 -0.90 -2.78 -8.33
CA ILE A 85 -0.03 -1.64 -8.61
C ILE A 85 -0.30 -1.05 -9.99
N GLY A 86 -0.69 -1.88 -10.96
CA GLY A 86 -1.18 -1.41 -12.26
C GLY A 86 -2.38 -0.47 -12.14
N SER A 87 -3.22 -0.66 -11.12
CA SER A 87 -4.39 0.16 -10.81
C SER A 87 -4.10 1.34 -9.87
N ALA A 88 -2.85 1.55 -9.44
CA ALA A 88 -2.47 2.66 -8.56
C ALA A 88 -2.88 4.01 -9.16
N TYR A 89 -3.47 4.86 -8.32
CA TYR A 89 -3.92 6.18 -8.72
C TYR A 89 -2.97 7.28 -8.24
N GLN A 90 -2.96 8.39 -8.95
CA GLN A 90 -2.15 9.54 -8.58
C GLN A 90 -2.71 10.19 -7.31
N GLN A 91 -1.83 10.37 -6.32
CA GLN A 91 -2.14 11.05 -5.06
C GLN A 91 -1.54 12.46 -5.09
N GLY A 92 -2.41 13.47 -5.08
CA GLY A 92 -1.97 14.86 -5.15
C GLY A 92 -1.59 15.32 -6.56
N GLU A 93 -0.93 16.47 -6.61
CA GLU A 93 -0.46 17.11 -7.84
C GLU A 93 0.94 16.63 -8.23
N ILE A 94 1.30 16.87 -9.49
CA ILE A 94 2.66 16.62 -9.98
C ILE A 94 3.56 17.74 -9.47
N GLU A 95 4.62 17.36 -8.78
CA GLU A 95 5.60 18.32 -8.25
C GLU A 95 6.77 18.51 -9.22
N TYR A 96 7.16 19.75 -9.40
CA TYR A 96 8.36 20.13 -10.14
C TYR A 96 9.43 20.54 -9.13
N LEU A 97 10.52 19.81 -9.13
CA LEU A 97 11.60 19.96 -8.16
C LEU A 97 12.77 20.74 -8.77
N GLU A 98 13.64 21.24 -7.91
CA GLU A 98 14.90 21.83 -8.33
C GLU A 98 15.76 20.83 -9.10
N GLY A 99 16.59 21.33 -10.04
CA GLY A 99 17.45 20.48 -10.87
C GLY A 99 16.70 19.74 -11.99
N GLU A 100 15.66 20.37 -12.54
CA GLU A 100 14.92 19.81 -13.69
C GLU A 100 14.35 18.41 -13.42
N LYS A 101 13.77 18.22 -12.25
CA LYS A 101 13.14 16.93 -11.84
C LYS A 101 11.63 17.07 -11.70
N VAL A 102 10.94 15.97 -11.95
CA VAL A 102 9.51 15.83 -11.70
C VAL A 102 9.28 14.71 -10.70
N ALA A 103 8.33 14.91 -9.77
CA ALA A 103 7.91 13.88 -8.83
C ALA A 103 6.41 13.62 -8.95
N ILE A 104 6.04 12.36 -8.82
CA ILE A 104 4.67 11.88 -8.84
C ILE A 104 4.47 10.92 -7.69
N ALA A 105 3.45 11.16 -6.87
CA ALA A 105 3.01 10.23 -5.86
C ALA A 105 1.89 9.34 -6.38
N LEU A 106 2.00 8.04 -6.15
CA LEU A 106 0.97 7.05 -6.44
C LEU A 106 0.50 6.40 -5.14
N ALA A 107 -0.77 6.06 -5.10
CA ALA A 107 -1.37 5.38 -3.96
C ALA A 107 -2.14 4.14 -4.38
N VAL A 108 -2.19 3.16 -3.49
CA VAL A 108 -3.06 2.00 -3.56
C VAL A 108 -3.85 1.87 -2.26
N LYS A 109 -5.05 1.28 -2.34
CA LYS A 109 -5.87 1.00 -1.16
C LYS A 109 -5.39 -0.28 -0.49
N MET A 110 -5.26 -0.26 0.83
CA MET A 110 -4.91 -1.45 1.62
C MET A 110 -5.97 -2.56 1.50
N SER A 111 -7.24 -2.21 1.21
CA SER A 111 -8.29 -3.20 0.97
C SER A 111 -7.98 -4.12 -0.22
N GLY A 112 -7.37 -3.60 -1.29
CA GLY A 112 -6.94 -4.43 -2.42
C GLY A 112 -5.82 -5.40 -2.05
N LEU A 113 -4.86 -4.97 -1.23
CA LEU A 113 -3.83 -5.84 -0.69
C LEU A 113 -4.43 -6.92 0.22
N SER A 114 -5.32 -6.53 1.13
CA SER A 114 -6.02 -7.47 2.03
C SER A 114 -6.81 -8.52 1.24
N GLU A 115 -7.53 -8.13 0.20
CA GLU A 115 -8.29 -9.04 -0.66
C GLU A 115 -7.38 -10.09 -1.31
N ILE A 116 -6.22 -9.67 -1.85
CA ILE A 116 -5.25 -10.57 -2.44
C ILE A 116 -4.76 -11.60 -1.43
N LEU A 117 -4.40 -11.17 -0.22
CA LEU A 117 -3.81 -12.02 0.80
C LEU A 117 -4.83 -12.98 1.43
N THR A 118 -6.09 -12.59 1.53
CA THR A 118 -7.14 -13.45 2.10
C THR A 118 -7.74 -14.46 1.11
N ASP A 119 -7.63 -14.21 -0.21
CA ASP A 119 -8.19 -15.08 -1.26
C ASP A 119 -7.26 -16.24 -1.66
N ILE A 120 -6.05 -16.31 -1.10
CA ILE A 120 -5.10 -17.36 -1.41
C ILE A 120 -5.43 -18.60 -0.60
N ASP A 121 -5.69 -19.72 -1.31
CA ASP A 121 -5.93 -21.03 -0.70
C ASP A 121 -4.74 -21.46 0.19
N GLY A 122 -4.96 -21.49 1.47
CA GLY A 122 -3.93 -21.80 2.49
C GLY A 122 -3.81 -20.68 3.51
N TYR A 123 -4.11 -19.43 3.14
CA TYR A 123 -4.29 -18.34 4.09
C TYR A 123 -5.74 -18.33 4.63
N LYS A 124 -6.22 -19.49 4.98
CA LYS A 124 -7.34 -19.56 5.92
C LYS A 124 -6.72 -19.15 7.24
N SER A 125 -6.85 -17.88 7.60
CA SER A 125 -6.96 -17.55 9.00
C SER A 125 -7.78 -18.67 9.61
N ASP A 126 -7.25 -19.38 10.60
CA ASP A 126 -8.05 -20.13 11.54
C ASP A 126 -8.91 -19.12 12.34
N SER A 127 -9.52 -18.17 11.63
CA SER A 127 -10.60 -17.37 12.15
C SER A 127 -11.70 -18.36 12.43
N MET A 128 -11.55 -19.05 13.56
CA MET A 128 -12.68 -19.58 14.27
C MET A 128 -13.70 -18.47 14.25
N THR A 129 -14.68 -18.57 13.35
CA THR A 129 -15.89 -17.78 13.49
C THR A 129 -16.37 -18.17 14.88
N PRO A 130 -16.23 -17.29 15.87
CA PRO A 130 -16.40 -17.74 17.22
C PRO A 130 -17.84 -18.21 17.34
N ALA A 131 -18.05 -19.47 17.64
CA ALA A 131 -19.39 -20.05 17.80
C ALA A 131 -20.25 -19.25 18.80
N TYR A 132 -19.61 -18.47 19.68
CA TYR A 132 -20.31 -17.58 20.62
C TYR A 132 -20.92 -16.32 19.95
N LEU A 133 -20.50 -15.91 18.77
CA LEU A 133 -21.21 -14.84 18.07
C LEU A 133 -22.59 -15.27 17.57
N MET A 134 -22.82 -16.57 17.44
CA MET A 134 -24.15 -17.10 17.10
C MET A 134 -25.13 -17.14 18.27
N THR A 135 -24.63 -17.09 19.53
CA THR A 135 -25.49 -17.09 20.73
C THR A 135 -25.91 -15.69 21.19
N SER A 136 -25.48 -14.63 20.50
CA SER A 136 -25.74 -13.25 20.89
C SER A 136 -27.21 -12.80 20.74
N ALA A 137 -28.09 -13.66 20.21
CA ALA A 137 -29.52 -13.36 20.09
C ALA A 137 -30.24 -13.16 21.44
N ALA A 138 -29.67 -13.71 22.53
CA ALA A 138 -30.24 -13.63 23.87
C ALA A 138 -29.70 -12.45 24.70
N VAL A 139 -28.66 -11.75 24.25
CA VAL A 139 -28.06 -10.64 25.01
C VAL A 139 -28.87 -9.36 24.77
N PRO A 140 -29.36 -8.69 25.84
CA PRO A 140 -30.06 -7.41 25.71
C PRO A 140 -29.22 -6.40 24.93
N LYS A 141 -29.86 -5.59 24.07
CA LYS A 141 -29.17 -4.60 23.23
C LYS A 141 -28.27 -3.65 24.04
N SER A 142 -28.62 -3.35 25.29
CA SER A 142 -27.85 -2.50 26.20
C SER A 142 -26.55 -3.15 26.73
N GLN A 143 -26.37 -4.46 26.54
CA GLN A 143 -25.20 -5.21 26.97
C GLN A 143 -24.40 -5.78 25.80
N ARG A 144 -24.76 -5.44 24.56
CA ARG A 144 -24.00 -5.88 23.38
C ARG A 144 -22.74 -5.08 23.28
N ILE A 145 -21.61 -5.78 23.28
CA ILE A 145 -20.32 -5.19 22.97
C ILE A 145 -20.33 -4.82 21.48
N SER A 146 -20.15 -3.54 21.17
CA SER A 146 -20.12 -3.01 19.80
C SER A 146 -18.73 -2.92 19.21
N GLY A 147 -17.69 -3.11 20.04
CA GLY A 147 -16.31 -3.08 19.62
C GLY A 147 -15.36 -3.24 20.79
N ILE A 148 -14.10 -3.50 20.48
CA ILE A 148 -12.97 -3.60 21.41
C ILE A 148 -12.00 -2.49 21.03
N VAL A 149 -11.51 -1.73 22.01
CA VAL A 149 -10.43 -0.76 21.83
C VAL A 149 -9.23 -1.28 22.61
N ILE A 150 -8.14 -1.50 21.90
CA ILE A 150 -6.86 -1.93 22.47
C ILE A 150 -5.93 -0.73 22.46
N ASP A 151 -5.51 -0.27 23.63
CA ASP A 151 -4.53 0.80 23.77
C ASP A 151 -3.14 0.19 23.92
N ALA A 152 -2.34 0.26 22.87
CA ALA A 152 -0.99 -0.26 22.80
C ALA A 152 0.10 0.83 22.84
N ARG A 153 -0.24 2.07 23.22
CA ARG A 153 0.69 3.23 23.18
C ARG A 153 1.94 3.05 24.04
N GLU A 154 1.90 2.25 25.09
CA GLU A 154 3.04 1.98 25.98
C GLU A 154 3.78 0.68 25.62
N HIS A 155 3.39 0.01 24.54
CA HIS A 155 3.97 -1.25 24.10
C HIS A 155 4.60 -1.07 22.72
N ALA A 156 5.77 -1.70 22.50
CA ALA A 156 6.40 -1.78 21.18
C ALA A 156 5.63 -2.81 20.32
N VAL A 157 4.57 -2.36 19.68
CA VAL A 157 3.75 -3.19 18.79
C VAL A 157 3.89 -2.68 17.37
N ASP A 158 4.30 -3.54 16.46
CA ASP A 158 4.33 -3.20 15.04
C ASP A 158 2.91 -3.20 14.46
N PRO A 159 2.53 -2.15 13.69
CA PRO A 159 1.24 -2.14 13.04
C PRO A 159 1.06 -3.32 12.09
N SER A 160 -0.09 -3.98 12.17
CA SER A 160 -0.46 -5.08 11.27
C SER A 160 -1.79 -4.78 10.60
N MET A 161 -1.98 -5.29 9.37
CA MET A 161 -3.25 -5.17 8.64
C MET A 161 -4.34 -6.06 9.22
N SER A 162 -3.96 -7.20 9.81
CA SER A 162 -4.88 -8.20 10.38
C SER A 162 -4.38 -8.66 11.74
N PRO A 163 -4.44 -7.80 12.78
CA PRO A 163 -3.98 -8.17 14.12
C PRO A 163 -4.91 -9.21 14.74
N GLU A 164 -4.33 -10.26 15.34
CA GLU A 164 -5.07 -11.21 16.16
C GLU A 164 -5.03 -10.81 17.64
N VAL A 165 -6.16 -10.99 18.31
CA VAL A 165 -6.27 -10.85 19.77
C VAL A 165 -6.42 -12.23 20.37
N ILE A 166 -5.40 -12.69 21.08
CA ILE A 166 -5.38 -14.00 21.72
C ILE A 166 -5.58 -13.80 23.22
N ASP A 167 -6.57 -14.50 23.78
CA ASP A 167 -6.75 -14.63 25.22
C ASP A 167 -5.93 -15.85 25.71
N MET A 168 -5.03 -15.63 26.68
CA MET A 168 -4.15 -16.66 27.25
C MET A 168 -4.62 -17.06 28.62
#